data_cc656f52c813b8044d8b68116912d840
#
_entry.id   cc656f52c813b8044d8b68116912d840
#
_cell.length_a   1.000
_cell.length_b   1.000
_cell.length_c   1.000
_cell.angle_alpha   90.00
_cell.angle_beta   90.00
_cell.angle_gamma   90.00
#
_symmetry.space_group_name_H-M   'P 1'
#
loop_
_entity.id
_entity.type
_entity.pdbx_description
1 polymer ?
#
loop_
_entity_poly.entity_id
_entity_poly.type
_entity_poly.pdbx_seq_one_letter_code
_entity_poly.pdbx_strand_id
1 'polypeptide(L)'
;MLNSMARLPLHTLPAFRTLARLQNLRAAAEQLHLTHSAVSQQLRLLEEQIGFRLFDRNGRRIVLNAAGSAFLRAVEPALAQLDEGLRIASAAASGSDDETLRVTS
;
A
#
# COMPACT_ATOMS: atom_id res chain seq x y z
N MET A 1 15.68 -11.41 -9.25
CA MET A 1 15.51 -10.93 -7.96
C MET A 1 15.50 -9.46 -7.91
N LEU A 2 16.54 -8.81 -8.33
CA LEU A 2 16.55 -7.37 -8.33
C LEU A 2 15.46 -6.78 -9.18
N ASN A 3 15.07 -7.51 -10.23
CA ASN A 3 14.01 -7.02 -11.09
C ASN A 3 12.66 -6.98 -10.42
N SER A 4 12.49 -7.76 -9.35
CA SER A 4 11.22 -7.76 -8.64
C SER A 4 10.90 -6.41 -8.05
N MET A 5 11.92 -5.74 -7.51
CA MET A 5 11.69 -4.41 -6.95
C MET A 5 11.30 -3.41 -8.03
N ALA A 6 11.94 -3.49 -9.19
CA ALA A 6 11.65 -2.57 -10.27
C ALA A 6 10.23 -2.75 -10.80
N ARG A 7 9.68 -3.95 -10.66
CA ARG A 7 8.34 -4.22 -11.15
C ARG A 7 7.26 -4.02 -10.10
N LEU A 8 7.65 -3.79 -8.86
CA LEU A 8 6.68 -3.67 -7.80
C LEU A 8 5.84 -2.42 -7.99
N PRO A 9 4.54 -2.53 -8.16
CA PRO A 9 3.70 -1.36 -8.33
C PRO A 9 3.41 -0.74 -6.97
N LEU A 10 4.28 0.16 -6.57
CA LEU A 10 4.25 0.75 -5.22
C LEU A 10 2.91 1.39 -4.90
N HIS A 11 2.22 1.92 -5.90
CA HIS A 11 0.95 2.58 -5.66
C HIS A 11 -0.14 1.62 -5.18
N THR A 12 0.09 0.30 -5.29
CA THR A 12 -0.91 -0.67 -4.84
C THR A 12 -0.70 -1.08 -3.39
N LEU A 13 0.42 -0.69 -2.78
CA LEU A 13 0.72 -1.15 -1.43
C LEU A 13 -0.25 -0.64 -0.37
N PRO A 14 -0.72 0.61 -0.43
CA PRO A 14 -1.73 1.03 0.55
C PRO A 14 -3.01 0.21 0.45
N ALA A 15 -3.44 -0.14 -0.77
CA ALA A 15 -4.62 -0.97 -0.93
C ALA A 15 -4.37 -2.36 -0.37
N PHE A 16 -3.20 -2.92 -0.63
CA PHE A 16 -2.85 -4.23 -0.09
C PHE A 16 -2.88 -4.21 1.45
N ARG A 17 -2.27 -3.19 2.04
CA ARG A 17 -2.23 -3.10 3.51
C ARG A 17 -3.63 -3.00 4.10
N THR A 18 -4.46 -2.14 3.52
CA THR A 18 -5.81 -1.95 4.03
C THR A 18 -6.63 -3.23 3.88
N LEU A 19 -6.52 -3.88 2.74
CA LEU A 19 -7.25 -5.12 2.52
C LEU A 19 -6.76 -6.23 3.45
N ALA A 20 -5.46 -6.28 3.71
CA ALA A 20 -4.90 -7.27 4.62
C ALA A 20 -5.43 -7.09 6.04
N ARG A 21 -5.58 -5.83 6.47
CA ARG A 21 -6.09 -5.56 7.79
C ARG A 21 -7.57 -5.87 7.94
N LEU A 22 -8.35 -5.51 6.93
CA LEU A 22 -9.80 -5.62 7.01
C LEU A 22 -10.32 -6.96 6.50
N GLN A 23 -9.62 -7.56 5.57
CA GLN A 23 -10.01 -8.83 4.95
C GLN A 23 -11.44 -8.79 4.43
N ASN A 24 -11.81 -7.64 3.88
CA ASN A 24 -13.15 -7.40 3.38
C ASN A 24 -13.04 -6.34 2.30
N LEU A 25 -13.38 -6.72 1.05
CA LEU A 25 -13.24 -5.82 -0.08
C LEU A 25 -14.09 -4.56 0.05
N ARG A 26 -15.31 -4.71 0.53
CA ARG A 26 -16.18 -3.56 0.67
C ARG A 26 -15.63 -2.58 1.69
N ALA A 27 -15.21 -3.08 2.84
CA ALA A 27 -14.68 -2.22 3.88
C ALA A 27 -13.40 -1.53 3.43
N ALA A 28 -12.55 -2.26 2.71
CA ALA A 28 -11.31 -1.69 2.20
C ALA A 28 -11.61 -0.60 1.18
N ALA A 29 -12.55 -0.85 0.28
CA ALA A 29 -12.91 0.14 -0.72
C ALA A 29 -13.43 1.42 -0.06
N GLU A 30 -14.25 1.27 0.96
CA GLU A 30 -14.77 2.43 1.67
C GLU A 30 -13.65 3.23 2.33
N GLN A 31 -12.74 2.52 2.99
CA GLN A 31 -11.66 3.21 3.68
C GLN A 31 -10.72 3.90 2.71
N LEU A 32 -10.52 3.33 1.54
CA LEU A 32 -9.62 3.87 0.53
C LEU A 32 -10.31 4.90 -0.37
N HIS A 33 -11.61 5.07 -0.22
CA HIS A 33 -12.40 5.93 -1.09
C HIS A 33 -12.29 5.50 -2.55
N LEU A 34 -12.35 4.18 -2.76
CA LEU A 34 -12.28 3.59 -4.08
C LEU A 34 -13.48 2.71 -4.31
N THR A 35 -13.71 2.36 -5.57
CA THR A 35 -14.76 1.41 -5.87
C THR A 35 -14.25 0.00 -5.56
N HIS A 36 -15.19 -0.92 -5.39
CA HIS A 36 -14.89 -2.31 -5.19
C HIS A 36 -13.99 -2.84 -6.32
N SER A 37 -14.35 -2.49 -7.55
CA SER A 37 -13.58 -2.93 -8.72
C SER A 37 -12.17 -2.37 -8.72
N ALA A 38 -12.01 -1.12 -8.29
CA ALA A 38 -10.69 -0.51 -8.27
C ALA A 38 -9.75 -1.22 -7.30
N VAL A 39 -10.27 -1.56 -6.11
CA VAL A 39 -9.46 -2.28 -5.14
C VAL A 39 -9.07 -3.65 -5.69
N SER A 40 -10.04 -4.36 -6.30
CA SER A 40 -9.77 -5.66 -6.88
C SER A 40 -8.72 -5.58 -7.98
N GLN A 41 -8.79 -4.54 -8.80
CA GLN A 41 -7.83 -4.37 -9.89
C GLN A 41 -6.44 -4.06 -9.37
N GLN A 42 -6.34 -3.25 -8.34
CA GLN A 42 -5.04 -2.95 -7.76
C GLN A 42 -4.40 -4.21 -7.17
N LEU A 43 -5.21 -5.00 -6.48
CA LEU A 43 -4.70 -6.24 -5.93
C LEU A 43 -4.26 -7.19 -7.03
N ARG A 44 -5.05 -7.30 -8.08
CA ARG A 44 -4.69 -8.18 -9.19
C ARG A 44 -3.39 -7.74 -9.84
N LEU A 45 -3.25 -6.44 -10.05
CA LEU A 45 -2.03 -5.90 -10.64
C LEU A 45 -0.82 -6.24 -9.76
N LEU A 46 -0.95 -6.06 -8.47
CA LEU A 46 0.13 -6.37 -7.56
C LEU A 46 0.52 -7.85 -7.66
N GLU A 47 -0.48 -8.73 -7.57
CA GLU A 47 -0.21 -10.17 -7.62
C GLU A 47 0.39 -10.60 -8.94
N GLU A 48 -0.06 -10.00 -10.04
CA GLU A 48 0.50 -10.33 -11.35
C GLU A 48 1.95 -9.90 -11.47
N GLN A 49 2.26 -8.72 -10.95
CA GLN A 49 3.62 -8.20 -11.06
C GLN A 49 4.61 -8.97 -10.20
N ILE A 50 4.19 -9.39 -9.01
CA ILE A 50 5.09 -10.13 -8.15
C ILE A 50 5.09 -11.63 -8.44
N GLY A 51 4.06 -12.11 -9.13
CA GLY A 51 4.07 -13.49 -9.63
C GLY A 51 3.44 -14.52 -8.73
N PHE A 52 2.74 -14.11 -7.67
CA PHE A 52 2.04 -15.07 -6.82
C PHE A 52 0.90 -14.37 -6.08
N ARG A 53 0.01 -15.17 -5.51
CA ARG A 53 -1.15 -14.64 -4.82
C ARG A 53 -0.82 -14.30 -3.37
N LEU A 54 -1.44 -13.26 -2.90
CA LEU A 54 -1.27 -12.82 -1.52
C LEU A 54 -2.50 -13.11 -0.68
N PHE A 55 -3.64 -13.34 -1.35
CA PHE A 55 -4.90 -13.64 -0.68
C PHE A 55 -5.53 -14.88 -1.28
N ASP A 56 -6.25 -15.61 -0.45
CA ASP A 56 -7.08 -16.71 -0.89
C ASP A 56 -8.53 -16.26 -0.80
N ARG A 57 -9.35 -16.73 -1.73
CA ARG A 57 -10.76 -16.44 -1.72
C ARG A 57 -11.48 -17.59 -1.07
N ASN A 58 -12.35 -17.27 -0.11
CA ASN A 58 -13.10 -18.27 0.58
C ASN A 58 -14.55 -17.79 0.60
N GLY A 59 -15.28 -18.13 -0.44
CA GLY A 59 -16.62 -17.61 -0.62
C GLY A 59 -16.56 -16.12 -0.84
N ARG A 60 -17.22 -15.36 -0.01
CA ARG A 60 -17.21 -13.91 -0.13
C ARG A 60 -16.06 -13.27 0.60
N ARG A 61 -15.32 -14.05 1.35
CA ARG A 61 -14.24 -13.52 2.13
C ARG A 61 -12.96 -13.58 1.35
N ILE A 62 -12.07 -12.67 1.68
CA ILE A 62 -10.75 -12.66 1.11
C ILE A 62 -9.80 -12.72 2.29
N VAL A 63 -8.95 -13.72 2.31
CA VAL A 63 -8.12 -14.04 3.47
C VAL A 63 -6.67 -14.01 3.08
N LEU A 64 -5.87 -13.36 3.91
CA LEU A 64 -4.44 -13.26 3.67
C LEU A 64 -3.82 -14.66 3.76
N ASN A 65 -3.07 -15.06 2.73
CA ASN A 65 -2.41 -16.36 2.77
C ASN A 65 -1.00 -16.23 3.36
N ALA A 66 -0.25 -17.31 3.38
CA ALA A 66 1.09 -17.30 3.99
C ALA A 66 2.01 -16.31 3.30
N ALA A 67 1.96 -16.26 1.96
CA ALA A 67 2.79 -15.32 1.23
C ALA A 67 2.36 -13.89 1.53
N GLY A 68 1.05 -13.65 1.62
CA GLY A 68 0.53 -12.34 1.95
C GLY A 68 0.96 -11.91 3.35
N SER A 69 0.93 -12.83 4.31
CA SER A 69 1.37 -12.51 5.66
C SER A 69 2.83 -12.13 5.70
N ALA A 70 3.66 -12.89 4.99
CA ALA A 70 5.08 -12.59 4.92
C ALA A 70 5.33 -11.23 4.28
N PHE A 71 4.61 -10.94 3.19
CA PHE A 71 4.77 -9.67 2.51
C PHE A 71 4.30 -8.50 3.37
N LEU A 72 3.21 -8.69 4.09
CA LEU A 72 2.67 -7.65 4.96
C LEU A 72 3.67 -7.26 6.04
N ARG A 73 4.42 -8.21 6.55
CA ARG A 73 5.44 -7.92 7.56
C ARG A 73 6.50 -6.95 7.03
N ALA A 74 6.75 -6.98 5.73
CA ALA A 74 7.68 -6.05 5.12
C ALA A 74 7.00 -4.73 4.77
N VAL A 75 5.76 -4.81 4.29
CA VAL A 75 5.04 -3.63 3.83
C VAL A 75 4.67 -2.69 4.96
N GLU A 76 4.19 -3.23 6.08
CA GLU A 76 3.75 -2.39 7.20
C GLU A 76 4.84 -1.45 7.68
N PRO A 77 6.02 -1.94 8.06
CA PRO A 77 7.05 -1.02 8.53
C PRO A 77 7.59 -0.13 7.41
N ALA A 78 7.60 -0.62 6.16
CA ALA A 78 8.09 0.19 5.06
C ALA A 78 7.21 1.40 4.83
N LEU A 79 5.89 1.21 4.83
CA LEU A 79 4.97 2.33 4.63
C LEU A 79 5.01 3.28 5.83
N ALA A 80 5.11 2.74 7.03
CA ALA A 80 5.22 3.58 8.22
C ALA A 80 6.50 4.41 8.18
N GLN A 81 7.57 3.81 7.70
CA GLN A 81 8.84 4.51 7.60
C GLN A 81 8.77 5.63 6.56
N LEU A 82 8.08 5.40 5.45
CA LEU A 82 7.92 6.44 4.45
C LEU A 82 7.08 7.59 4.99
N ASP A 83 6.02 7.29 5.70
CA ASP A 83 5.20 8.32 6.32
C ASP A 83 6.00 9.15 7.29
N GLU A 84 6.80 8.49 8.10
CA GLU A 84 7.66 9.18 9.07
C GLU A 84 8.69 10.03 8.35
N GLY A 85 9.28 9.50 7.29
CA GLY A 85 10.26 10.26 6.51
C GLY A 85 9.67 11.50 5.90
N LEU A 86 8.45 11.39 5.38
CA LEU A 86 7.77 12.54 4.81
C LEU A 86 7.47 13.59 5.88
N ARG A 87 7.07 13.14 7.06
CA ARG A 87 6.79 14.05 8.15
C ARG A 87 8.04 14.81 8.56
N ILE A 88 9.17 14.10 8.66
CA ILE A 88 10.43 14.70 9.02
C ILE A 88 10.88 15.67 7.93
N ALA A 89 10.77 15.25 6.68
CA ALA A 89 11.16 16.09 5.57
C ALA A 89 10.32 17.36 5.50
N SER A 90 9.02 17.22 5.77
CA SER A 90 8.13 18.37 5.76
C SER A 90 8.51 19.36 6.84
N ALA A 91 8.84 18.87 8.02
CA ALA A 91 9.25 19.74 9.11
C ALA A 91 10.57 20.44 8.78
N ALA A 92 11.51 19.72 8.16
CA ALA A 92 12.78 20.32 7.78
C ALA A 92 12.58 21.39 6.72
N ALA A 93 11.71 21.13 5.76
CA ALA A 93 11.43 22.11 4.71
C ALA A 93 10.80 23.37 5.28
N SER A 94 9.85 23.23 6.19
CA SER A 94 9.22 24.37 6.81
C SER A 94 10.19 25.14 7.68
N GLY A 95 10.97 24.42 8.42
CA GLY A 95 11.92 25.07 9.31
C GLY A 95 13.01 25.79 8.58
N SER A 96 13.40 25.29 7.42
CA SER A 96 14.49 25.94 6.76
C SER A 96 14.04 27.16 6.02
N ASP A 97 12.81 27.34 5.69
CA ASP A 97 12.51 28.41 4.96
C ASP A 97 11.43 29.08 5.20
N ASP A 98 11.23 29.39 5.76
CA ASP A 98 10.31 30.11 5.98
C ASP A 98 9.61 30.47 4.89
N GLU A 99 9.87 30.48 4.15
CA GLU A 99 9.31 30.81 3.19
C GLU A 99 8.98 30.21 2.19
N THR A 100 9.24 29.83 1.88
CA THR A 100 9.03 29.35 0.91
C THR A 100 8.34 28.44 0.63
N LEU A 101 8.40 28.23 0.91
CA LEU A 101 7.90 27.46 0.58
C LEU A 101 6.99 27.12 0.32
N ARG A 102 6.92 27.43 0.50
CA ARG A 102 6.19 27.12 0.28
C ARG A 102 5.59 26.79 -0.56
N VAL A 103 5.78 26.92 -0.78
CA VAL A 103 5.37 26.71 -1.57
C VAL A 103 4.90 25.94 -2.10
N THR A 104 5.03 25.63 -2.21
CA THR A 104 4.69 24.92 -2.74
C THR A 104 4.03 24.34 -2.75
N SER A 105 3.88 24.41 -2.72
CA SER A 105 3.31 23.89 -2.71
C SER A 105 2.93 23.56 -2.71
#